data_145312b38ab10fb7b429d5bed8095f96
#
_entry.id   145312b38ab10fb7b429d5bed8095f96
#
_cell.length_a   1.000
_cell.length_b   1.000
_cell.length_c   1.000
_cell.angle_alpha   90.00
_cell.angle_beta   90.00
_cell.angle_gamma   90.00
#
_symmetry.space_group_name_H-M   'P 1'
#
loop_
_entity.id
_entity.type
_entity.pdbx_description
1 polymer ?
#
loop_
_entity_poly.entity_id
_entity_poly.type
_entity_poly.pdbx_seq_one_letter_code
_entity_poly.pdbx_strand_id
1 'polypeptide(L)'
;ELEDVFENMGAQLVKEVASKTADEAGDGTTTATVLAQEIARLGFEAVENGSNPMELKKGIERAVGIVSEELGKQAIVVGSDHDKIKQIATISANNDTIIGELIADAFQKVGTDGVITVEESKGIQTSMELVEGMQFDKGFLSAHFVTNTEKMVADLEDPYILLYDGRLSNMNDILTLLE
;
A
#
# COMPACT_ATOMS: atom_id res chain seq x y z
N GLU A 1 2.49 -23.59 -4.95
CA GLU A 1 1.75 -24.63 -4.19
C GLU A 1 2.69 -25.82 -3.99
N LEU A 2 2.64 -26.41 -2.77
CA LEU A 2 3.43 -27.59 -2.44
C LEU A 2 2.59 -28.85 -2.66
N GLU A 3 3.24 -29.98 -2.93
CA GLU A 3 2.55 -31.25 -3.21
C GLU A 3 1.86 -31.82 -1.96
N ASP A 4 2.49 -31.70 -0.79
CA ASP A 4 1.89 -32.12 0.48
C ASP A 4 0.90 -31.07 0.99
N VAL A 5 -0.31 -31.52 1.33
CA VAL A 5 -1.41 -30.65 1.78
C VAL A 5 -1.10 -29.95 3.09
N PHE A 6 -0.44 -30.61 4.04
CA PHE A 6 -0.11 -30.02 5.34
C PHE A 6 1.04 -29.03 5.22
N GLU A 7 2.06 -29.35 4.43
CA GLU A 7 3.14 -28.42 4.12
C GLU A 7 2.61 -27.21 3.40
N ASN A 8 1.68 -27.38 2.45
CA ASN A 8 1.05 -26.28 1.73
C ASN A 8 0.22 -25.38 2.65
N MET A 9 -0.48 -25.93 3.64
CA MET A 9 -1.18 -25.13 4.66
C MET A 9 -0.20 -24.26 5.46
N GLY A 10 0.92 -24.81 5.89
CA GLY A 10 1.98 -24.05 6.56
C GLY A 10 2.55 -22.93 5.68
N ALA A 11 2.83 -23.24 4.42
CA ALA A 11 3.31 -22.26 3.44
C ALA A 11 2.32 -21.11 3.20
N GLN A 12 1.01 -21.40 3.18
CA GLN A 12 -0.01 -20.35 3.04
C GLN A 12 -0.06 -19.43 4.27
N LEU A 13 0.11 -19.94 5.48
CA LEU A 13 0.19 -19.10 6.68
C LEU A 13 1.40 -18.16 6.65
N VAL A 14 2.55 -18.65 6.20
CA VAL A 14 3.75 -17.81 6.05
C VAL A 14 3.59 -16.80 4.92
N LYS A 15 2.93 -17.18 3.82
CA LYS A 15 2.59 -16.27 2.73
C LYS A 15 1.69 -15.12 3.21
N GLU A 16 0.75 -15.39 4.11
CA GLU A 16 -0.13 -14.36 4.69
C GLU A 16 0.67 -13.27 5.42
N VAL A 17 1.74 -13.64 6.14
CA VAL A 17 2.65 -12.69 6.80
C VAL A 17 3.28 -11.74 5.77
N ALA A 18 3.82 -12.31 4.68
CA ALA A 18 4.42 -11.51 3.60
C ALA A 18 3.40 -10.58 2.93
N SER A 19 2.19 -11.10 2.64
CA SER A 19 1.12 -10.31 2.02
C SER A 19 0.69 -9.13 2.88
N LYS A 20 0.43 -9.36 4.17
CA LYS A 20 0.08 -8.28 5.11
C LYS A 20 1.18 -7.22 5.21
N THR A 21 2.45 -7.66 5.24
CA THR A 21 3.58 -6.72 5.28
C THR A 21 3.65 -5.88 4.00
N ALA A 22 3.39 -6.49 2.84
CA ALA A 22 3.33 -5.77 1.57
C ALA A 22 2.19 -4.74 1.55
N ASP A 23 1.00 -5.13 2.02
CA ASP A 23 -0.19 -4.28 2.03
C ASP A 23 -0.04 -3.07 2.98
N GLU A 24 0.59 -3.27 4.15
CA GLU A 24 0.72 -2.22 5.17
C GLU A 24 1.96 -1.33 4.99
N ALA A 25 3.08 -1.91 4.58
CA ALA A 25 4.37 -1.22 4.53
C ALA A 25 4.96 -1.09 3.12
N GLY A 26 4.49 -1.88 2.16
CA GLY A 26 5.01 -1.90 0.78
C GLY A 26 6.39 -2.53 0.63
N ASP A 27 7.08 -2.84 1.74
CA ASP A 27 8.43 -3.40 1.77
C ASP A 27 8.63 -4.27 3.02
N GLY A 28 9.76 -4.98 3.09
CA GLY A 28 10.13 -5.79 4.25
C GLY A 28 9.51 -7.19 4.31
N THR A 29 8.93 -7.68 3.23
CA THR A 29 8.27 -9.00 3.17
C THR A 29 9.21 -10.15 3.51
N THR A 30 10.44 -10.11 3.02
CA THR A 30 11.47 -11.12 3.32
C THR A 30 11.86 -11.11 4.80
N THR A 31 12.09 -9.92 5.36
CA THR A 31 12.41 -9.76 6.78
C THR A 31 11.29 -10.28 7.67
N ALA A 32 10.04 -9.93 7.36
CA ALA A 32 8.86 -10.41 8.09
C ALA A 32 8.74 -11.94 8.03
N THR A 33 9.00 -12.53 6.86
CA THR A 33 8.97 -13.98 6.66
C THR A 33 10.03 -14.69 7.51
N VAL A 34 11.27 -14.18 7.53
CA VAL A 34 12.36 -14.74 8.35
C VAL A 34 12.05 -14.65 9.84
N LEU A 35 11.53 -13.51 10.29
CA LEU A 35 11.13 -13.33 11.69
C LEU A 35 9.98 -14.28 12.07
N ALA A 36 8.97 -14.41 11.22
CA ALA A 36 7.84 -15.33 11.44
C ALA A 36 8.31 -16.78 11.54
N GLN A 37 9.22 -17.20 10.64
CA GLN A 37 9.83 -18.54 10.69
C GLN A 37 10.49 -18.80 12.03
N GLU A 38 11.33 -17.88 12.50
CA GLU A 38 12.10 -18.09 13.74
C GLU A 38 11.22 -18.03 14.98
N ILE A 39 10.24 -17.12 15.02
CA ILE A 39 9.24 -17.06 16.11
C ILE A 39 8.43 -18.37 16.16
N ALA A 40 7.99 -18.88 15.02
CA ALA A 40 7.26 -20.14 14.95
C ALA A 40 8.13 -21.32 15.42
N ARG A 41 9.36 -21.43 14.93
CA ARG A 41 10.31 -22.49 15.31
C ARG A 41 10.54 -22.53 16.82
N LEU A 42 10.88 -21.38 17.41
CA LEU A 42 11.11 -21.27 18.86
C LEU A 42 9.82 -21.50 19.67
N GLY A 43 8.68 -21.07 19.12
CA GLY A 43 7.37 -21.28 19.72
C GLY A 43 7.00 -22.76 19.79
N PHE A 44 7.20 -23.51 18.72
CA PHE A 44 6.97 -24.96 18.70
C PHE A 44 7.91 -25.69 19.65
N GLU A 45 9.20 -25.37 19.65
CA GLU A 45 10.16 -25.93 20.59
C GLU A 45 9.76 -25.69 22.05
N ALA A 46 9.30 -24.49 22.39
CA ALA A 46 8.83 -24.18 23.73
C ALA A 46 7.59 -25.01 24.13
N VAL A 47 6.64 -25.19 23.20
CA VAL A 47 5.44 -26.01 23.43
C VAL A 47 5.80 -27.49 23.61
N GLU A 48 6.70 -28.05 22.79
CA GLU A 48 7.21 -29.41 22.93
C GLU A 48 7.90 -29.62 24.27
N ASN A 49 8.57 -28.62 24.80
CA ASN A 49 9.18 -28.63 26.14
C ASN A 49 8.18 -28.37 27.28
N GLY A 50 6.86 -28.34 27.00
CA GLY A 50 5.79 -28.28 27.99
C GLY A 50 5.28 -26.88 28.32
N SER A 51 5.68 -25.86 27.58
CA SER A 51 5.12 -24.51 27.74
C SER A 51 3.65 -24.46 27.30
N ASN A 52 2.83 -23.69 28.02
CA ASN A 52 1.44 -23.48 27.64
C ASN A 52 1.34 -22.55 26.41
N PRO A 53 0.74 -22.99 25.29
CA PRO A 53 0.64 -22.19 24.07
C PRO A 53 -0.06 -20.84 24.26
N MET A 54 -1.07 -20.78 25.13
CA MET A 54 -1.82 -19.54 25.40
C MET A 54 -1.01 -18.51 26.18
N GLU A 55 -0.18 -19.00 27.13
CA GLU A 55 0.74 -18.11 27.85
C GLU A 55 1.90 -17.65 26.96
N LEU A 56 2.39 -18.53 26.09
CA LEU A 56 3.38 -18.18 25.09
C LEU A 56 2.87 -17.08 24.15
N LYS A 57 1.64 -17.23 23.66
CA LYS A 57 0.98 -16.20 22.82
C LYS A 57 0.94 -14.84 23.51
N LYS A 58 0.50 -14.77 24.76
CA LYS A 58 0.50 -13.53 25.54
C LYS A 58 1.90 -12.91 25.70
N GLY A 59 2.89 -13.77 25.89
CA GLY A 59 4.31 -13.38 25.96
C GLY A 59 4.77 -12.72 24.65
N ILE A 60 4.46 -13.34 23.52
CA ILE A 60 4.79 -12.83 22.18
C ILE A 60 4.08 -11.47 21.94
N GLU A 61 2.78 -11.37 22.21
CA GLU A 61 2.01 -10.12 22.05
C GLU A 61 2.61 -8.98 22.89
N ARG A 62 2.99 -9.26 24.13
CA ARG A 62 3.65 -8.27 24.99
C ARG A 62 5.02 -7.86 24.46
N ALA A 63 5.82 -8.80 23.97
CA ALA A 63 7.12 -8.53 23.39
C ALA A 63 6.99 -7.68 22.12
N VAL A 64 6.03 -8.00 21.24
CA VAL A 64 5.74 -7.21 20.03
C VAL A 64 5.39 -5.77 20.40
N GLY A 65 4.55 -5.54 21.41
CA GLY A 65 4.21 -4.18 21.84
C GLY A 65 5.44 -3.37 22.28
N ILE A 66 6.33 -3.98 23.08
CA ILE A 66 7.57 -3.33 23.56
C ILE A 66 8.52 -3.03 22.39
N VAL A 67 8.71 -4.01 21.50
CA VAL A 67 9.60 -3.84 20.34
C VAL A 67 9.07 -2.78 19.39
N SER A 68 7.76 -2.76 19.14
CA SER A 68 7.15 -1.75 18.26
C SER A 68 7.29 -0.33 18.81
N GLU A 69 7.13 -0.16 20.14
CA GLU A 69 7.34 1.13 20.80
C GLU A 69 8.80 1.59 20.67
N GLU A 70 9.75 0.68 20.87
CA GLU A 70 11.18 1.00 20.78
C GLU A 70 11.62 1.30 19.34
N LEU A 71 11.10 0.56 18.37
CA LEU A 71 11.33 0.84 16.95
C LEU A 71 10.80 2.23 16.56
N GLY A 72 9.64 2.62 17.09
CA GLY A 72 9.11 3.97 16.87
C GLY A 72 10.02 5.08 17.38
N LYS A 73 10.74 4.85 18.50
CA LYS A 73 11.73 5.81 19.03
C LYS A 73 13.00 5.88 18.19
N GLN A 74 13.38 4.79 17.53
CA GLN A 74 14.55 4.70 16.68
C GLN A 74 14.30 5.14 15.24
N ALA A 75 13.03 5.21 14.84
CA ALA A 75 12.64 5.58 13.48
C ALA A 75 13.10 7.01 13.13
N ILE A 76 13.67 7.14 11.94
CA ILE A 76 14.09 8.44 11.39
C ILE A 76 12.97 8.98 10.53
N VAL A 77 12.48 10.17 10.87
CA VAL A 77 11.44 10.85 10.07
C VAL A 77 12.06 11.28 8.74
N VAL A 78 11.43 10.88 7.65
CA VAL A 78 11.85 11.21 6.29
C VAL A 78 11.37 12.61 5.90
N GLY A 79 10.09 12.92 6.19
CA GLY A 79 9.48 14.20 5.81
C GLY A 79 9.60 14.48 4.31
N SER A 80 9.95 15.72 3.96
CA SER A 80 10.16 16.19 2.59
C SER A 80 11.65 16.21 2.17
N ASP A 81 12.50 15.47 2.87
CA ASP A 81 13.92 15.39 2.57
C ASP A 81 14.15 14.59 1.27
N HIS A 82 14.51 15.30 0.20
CA HIS A 82 14.71 14.73 -1.13
C HIS A 82 15.73 13.58 -1.15
N ASP A 83 16.85 13.74 -0.44
CA ASP A 83 17.93 12.75 -0.42
C ASP A 83 17.48 11.46 0.29
N LYS A 84 16.71 11.58 1.37
CA LYS A 84 16.15 10.40 2.07
C LYS A 84 15.10 9.70 1.22
N ILE A 85 14.21 10.46 0.58
CA ILE A 85 13.20 9.91 -0.33
C ILE A 85 13.89 9.17 -1.47
N LYS A 86 14.92 9.76 -2.09
CA LYS A 86 15.73 9.14 -3.13
C LYS A 86 16.38 7.83 -2.66
N GLN A 87 16.97 7.82 -1.46
CA GLN A 87 17.59 6.59 -0.91
C GLN A 87 16.57 5.48 -0.72
N ILE A 88 15.40 5.80 -0.16
CA ILE A 88 14.32 4.81 0.04
C ILE A 88 13.80 4.31 -1.30
N ALA A 89 13.51 5.20 -2.23
CA ALA A 89 13.02 4.84 -3.56
C ALA A 89 14.05 3.99 -4.33
N THR A 90 15.34 4.31 -4.19
CA THR A 90 16.43 3.52 -4.80
C THR A 90 16.45 2.10 -4.24
N ILE A 91 16.34 1.93 -2.93
CA ILE A 91 16.32 0.59 -2.31
C ILE A 91 15.07 -0.18 -2.75
N SER A 92 13.91 0.45 -2.75
CA SER A 92 12.65 -0.16 -3.19
C SER A 92 12.66 -0.53 -4.67
N ALA A 93 13.41 0.20 -5.49
CA ALA A 93 13.65 -0.10 -6.91
C ALA A 93 14.84 -1.05 -7.14
N ASN A 94 15.16 -1.90 -6.17
CA ASN A 94 16.25 -2.88 -6.26
C ASN A 94 17.62 -2.26 -6.57
N ASN A 95 17.94 -1.14 -5.92
CA ASN A 95 19.14 -0.33 -6.09
C ASN A 95 19.25 0.40 -7.44
N ASP A 96 18.16 0.60 -8.15
CA ASP A 96 18.12 1.44 -9.35
C ASP A 96 18.09 2.93 -8.94
N THR A 97 19.23 3.60 -9.12
CA THR A 97 19.39 5.02 -8.75
C THR A 97 18.65 5.96 -9.69
N ILE A 98 18.38 5.55 -10.92
CA ILE A 98 17.66 6.35 -11.91
C ILE A 98 16.19 6.42 -11.52
N ILE A 99 15.60 5.28 -11.18
CA ILE A 99 14.22 5.20 -10.67
C ILE A 99 14.12 5.95 -9.34
N GLY A 100 15.10 5.78 -8.44
CA GLY A 100 15.14 6.46 -7.16
C GLY A 100 15.12 8.00 -7.29
N GLU A 101 15.91 8.55 -8.20
CA GLU A 101 15.92 9.98 -8.52
C GLU A 101 14.58 10.44 -9.07
N LEU A 102 14.06 9.71 -10.06
CA LEU A 102 12.79 10.05 -10.71
C LEU A 102 11.61 10.11 -9.71
N ILE A 103 11.56 9.17 -8.78
CA ILE A 103 10.54 9.14 -7.73
C ILE A 103 10.74 10.32 -6.76
N ALA A 104 11.97 10.61 -6.35
CA ALA A 104 12.26 11.74 -5.46
C ALA A 104 11.88 13.08 -6.10
N ASP A 105 12.18 13.25 -7.39
CA ASP A 105 11.77 14.43 -8.16
C ASP A 105 10.24 14.54 -8.29
N ALA A 106 9.56 13.40 -8.45
CA ALA A 106 8.10 13.36 -8.46
C ALA A 106 7.52 13.84 -7.13
N PHE A 107 8.02 13.33 -5.99
CA PHE A 107 7.62 13.77 -4.66
C PHE A 107 7.87 15.27 -4.44
N GLN A 108 8.98 15.79 -4.93
CA GLN A 108 9.27 17.22 -4.82
C GLN A 108 8.27 18.09 -5.58
N LYS A 109 7.76 17.58 -6.72
CA LYS A 109 6.81 18.32 -7.56
C LYS A 109 5.39 18.23 -7.05
N VAL A 110 4.94 17.06 -6.60
CA VAL A 110 3.55 16.85 -6.13
C VAL A 110 3.37 17.15 -4.65
N GLY A 111 4.45 17.23 -3.88
CA GLY A 111 4.40 17.40 -2.42
C GLY A 111 4.09 16.12 -1.66
N THR A 112 4.09 16.20 -0.33
CA THR A 112 3.87 15.05 0.57
C THR A 112 2.45 14.46 0.51
N ASP A 113 1.50 15.27 0.11
CA ASP A 113 0.08 14.88 0.00
C ASP A 113 -0.30 14.43 -1.42
N GLY A 114 0.65 14.48 -2.35
CA GLY A 114 0.45 14.07 -3.72
C GLY A 114 0.42 12.54 -3.88
N VAL A 115 -0.34 12.07 -4.86
CA VAL A 115 -0.41 10.65 -5.21
C VAL A 115 0.56 10.38 -6.35
N ILE A 116 1.42 9.39 -6.17
CA ILE A 116 2.33 8.91 -7.20
C ILE A 116 1.91 7.50 -7.59
N THR A 117 1.60 7.30 -8.86
CA THR A 117 1.30 5.99 -9.45
C THR A 117 2.43 5.54 -10.36
N VAL A 118 2.68 4.25 -10.40
CA VAL A 118 3.69 3.63 -11.27
C VAL A 118 2.97 2.70 -12.22
N GLU A 119 3.12 2.93 -13.53
CA GLU A 119 2.47 2.15 -14.57
C GLU A 119 3.49 1.69 -15.61
N GLU A 120 3.22 0.57 -16.28
CA GLU A 120 4.01 0.12 -17.41
C GLU A 120 3.78 1.02 -18.62
N SER A 121 4.85 1.67 -19.09
CA SER A 121 4.80 2.46 -20.32
C SER A 121 4.91 1.56 -21.57
N LYS A 122 4.19 1.93 -22.61
CA LYS A 122 4.36 1.34 -23.96
C LYS A 122 5.62 1.85 -24.65
N GLY A 123 6.30 2.83 -24.07
CA GLY A 123 7.52 3.44 -24.58
C GLY A 123 8.79 2.69 -24.15
N ILE A 124 9.92 3.05 -24.78
CA ILE A 124 11.24 2.46 -24.49
C ILE A 124 11.90 3.17 -23.29
N GLN A 125 11.49 4.39 -22.99
CA GLN A 125 12.09 5.22 -21.95
C GLN A 125 11.13 5.42 -20.78
N THR A 126 11.68 5.36 -19.56
CA THR A 126 10.96 5.74 -18.34
C THR A 126 10.75 7.24 -18.34
N SER A 127 9.52 7.68 -18.16
CA SER A 127 9.16 9.09 -18.11
C SER A 127 8.25 9.37 -16.91
N MET A 128 8.27 10.60 -16.45
CA MET A 128 7.36 11.10 -15.42
C MET A 128 6.38 12.07 -16.08
N GLU A 129 5.10 11.85 -15.85
CA GLU A 129 4.04 12.75 -16.24
C GLU A 129 3.42 13.37 -14.99
N LEU A 130 3.31 14.69 -14.95
CA LEU A 130 2.65 15.41 -13.86
C LEU A 130 1.27 15.82 -14.33
N VAL A 131 0.26 15.37 -13.59
CA VAL A 131 -1.14 15.74 -13.79
C VAL A 131 -1.60 16.56 -12.61
N GLU A 132 -2.12 17.76 -12.87
CA GLU A 132 -2.76 18.56 -11.82
C GLU A 132 -4.15 18.02 -11.56
N GLY A 133 -4.41 17.62 -10.32
CA GLY A 133 -5.67 17.03 -9.92
C GLY A 133 -5.51 15.61 -9.37
N MET A 134 -6.54 14.78 -9.53
CA MET A 134 -6.55 13.40 -9.08
C MET A 134 -7.05 12.50 -10.20
N GLN A 135 -6.33 11.42 -10.46
CA GLN A 135 -6.70 10.41 -11.45
C GLN A 135 -7.24 9.16 -10.76
N PHE A 136 -8.35 8.63 -11.27
CA PHE A 136 -8.97 7.40 -10.80
C PHE A 136 -9.02 6.37 -11.93
N ASP A 137 -8.87 5.09 -11.60
CA ASP A 137 -8.91 3.98 -12.57
C ASP A 137 -10.30 3.72 -13.16
N LYS A 138 -11.35 4.30 -12.56
CA LYS A 138 -12.74 4.11 -12.98
C LYS A 138 -13.29 5.39 -13.59
N GLY A 139 -13.79 5.25 -14.81
CA GLY A 139 -14.49 6.30 -15.51
C GLY A 139 -15.99 6.37 -15.15
N PHE A 140 -16.81 6.92 -16.05
CA PHE A 140 -18.24 7.06 -15.85
C PHE A 140 -18.97 5.70 -15.76
N LEU A 141 -20.02 5.63 -14.94
CA LEU A 141 -20.79 4.41 -14.71
C LEU A 141 -21.72 4.04 -15.88
N SER A 142 -22.08 4.99 -16.73
CA SER A 142 -22.99 4.80 -17.85
C SER A 142 -22.60 5.66 -19.03
N ALA A 143 -22.78 5.14 -20.24
CA ALA A 143 -22.58 5.90 -21.48
C ALA A 143 -23.48 7.14 -21.59
N HIS A 144 -24.54 7.23 -20.80
CA HIS A 144 -25.40 8.44 -20.72
C HIS A 144 -24.70 9.66 -20.11
N PHE A 145 -23.59 9.46 -19.39
CA PHE A 145 -22.79 10.55 -18.84
C PHE A 145 -21.79 11.14 -19.84
N VAL A 146 -21.68 10.56 -21.04
CA VAL A 146 -20.78 11.06 -22.09
C VAL A 146 -21.28 12.41 -22.58
N THR A 147 -20.43 13.44 -22.49
CA THR A 147 -20.70 14.79 -23.00
C THR A 147 -20.16 14.99 -24.41
N ASN A 148 -19.07 14.26 -24.76
CA ASN A 148 -18.50 14.26 -26.10
C ASN A 148 -18.55 12.85 -26.69
N THR A 149 -19.50 12.62 -27.60
CA THR A 149 -19.75 11.30 -28.19
C THR A 149 -18.70 10.88 -29.21
N GLU A 150 -17.97 11.81 -29.84
CA GLU A 150 -16.90 11.49 -30.78
C GLU A 150 -15.67 10.91 -30.07
N LYS A 151 -15.33 11.46 -28.90
CA LYS A 151 -14.20 11.03 -28.09
C LYS A 151 -14.59 10.03 -26.99
N MET A 152 -15.89 9.79 -26.79
CA MET A 152 -16.43 8.95 -25.72
C MET A 152 -15.92 9.37 -24.33
N VAL A 153 -15.91 10.67 -24.05
CA VAL A 153 -15.50 11.24 -22.77
C VAL A 153 -16.63 12.04 -22.12
N ALA A 154 -16.64 12.07 -20.79
CA ALA A 154 -17.44 12.98 -19.99
C ALA A 154 -16.52 14.12 -19.53
N ASP A 155 -16.64 15.27 -20.17
CA ASP A 155 -15.87 16.47 -19.90
C ASP A 155 -16.79 17.52 -19.28
N LEU A 156 -16.45 18.00 -18.09
CA LEU A 156 -17.26 18.93 -17.31
C LEU A 156 -16.40 20.13 -16.95
N GLU A 157 -16.78 21.31 -17.39
CA GLU A 157 -16.08 22.55 -17.07
C GLU A 157 -16.59 23.10 -15.73
N ASP A 158 -15.66 23.42 -14.81
CA ASP A 158 -15.93 23.96 -13.47
C ASP A 158 -17.06 23.26 -12.68
N PRO A 159 -17.08 21.92 -12.58
CA PRO A 159 -18.15 21.21 -11.93
C PRO A 159 -18.10 21.35 -10.42
N TYR A 160 -19.27 21.38 -9.78
CA TYR A 160 -19.35 21.15 -8.34
C TYR A 160 -19.17 19.66 -8.04
N ILE A 161 -18.31 19.32 -7.10
CA ILE A 161 -18.03 17.94 -6.73
C ILE A 161 -18.62 17.65 -5.35
N LEU A 162 -19.57 16.70 -5.29
CA LEU A 162 -20.09 16.17 -4.06
C LEU A 162 -19.27 14.94 -3.61
N LEU A 163 -18.64 15.03 -2.45
CA LEU A 163 -18.03 13.89 -1.78
C LEU A 163 -19.01 13.29 -0.78
N TYR A 164 -19.37 12.04 -0.99
CA TYR A 164 -20.34 11.34 -0.15
C TYR A 164 -19.87 9.91 0.14
N ASP A 165 -19.75 9.60 1.42
CA ASP A 165 -19.40 8.25 1.89
C ASP A 165 -20.67 7.40 2.08
N GLY A 166 -21.16 6.84 0.98
CA GLY A 166 -22.36 6.02 1.00
C GLY A 166 -22.94 5.78 -0.39
N ARG A 167 -24.12 5.17 -0.45
CA ARG A 167 -24.85 4.91 -1.68
C ARG A 167 -26.00 5.88 -1.85
N LEU A 168 -25.95 6.72 -2.88
CA LEU A 168 -27.05 7.57 -3.31
C LEU A 168 -27.94 6.77 -4.26
N SER A 169 -29.12 6.36 -3.81
CA SER A 169 -30.08 5.57 -4.58
C SER A 169 -31.44 6.25 -4.76
N ASN A 170 -31.67 7.37 -4.07
CA ASN A 170 -32.93 8.09 -4.12
C ASN A 170 -32.66 9.58 -4.40
N MET A 171 -33.39 10.15 -5.34
CA MET A 171 -33.29 11.55 -5.72
C MET A 171 -33.60 12.50 -4.54
N ASN A 172 -34.49 12.07 -3.64
CA ASN A 172 -34.84 12.88 -2.48
C ASN A 172 -33.68 13.14 -1.52
N ASP A 173 -32.66 12.26 -1.54
CA ASP A 173 -31.50 12.39 -0.65
C ASP A 173 -30.58 13.54 -1.06
N ILE A 174 -30.66 14.00 -2.32
CA ILE A 174 -29.85 15.09 -2.87
C ILE A 174 -30.65 16.34 -3.22
N LEU A 175 -31.96 16.29 -3.07
CA LEU A 175 -32.85 17.38 -3.52
C LEU A 175 -32.52 18.71 -2.83
N THR A 176 -32.30 18.65 -1.51
CA THR A 176 -31.91 19.83 -0.68
C THR A 176 -30.55 20.42 -1.04
N LEU A 177 -29.71 19.65 -1.73
CA LEU A 177 -28.40 20.10 -2.20
C LEU A 177 -28.49 20.78 -3.58
N LEU A 178 -29.53 20.41 -4.35
CA LEU A 178 -29.77 20.93 -5.70
C LEU A 178 -30.63 22.20 -5.73
N GLU A 179 -31.30 22.53 -4.62
CA GLU A 179 -32.00 23.78 -4.37
C GLU A 179 -31.04 24.88 -3.89
#